data_56e0a9a9b5e456cec6440a095c319c50
#
_entry.id   56e0a9a9b5e456cec6440a095c319c50
#
_cell.length_a   1.000
_cell.length_b   1.000
_cell.length_c   1.000
_cell.angle_alpha   90.00
_cell.angle_beta   90.00
_cell.angle_gamma   90.00
#
_symmetry.space_group_name_H-M   'P 1'
#
loop_
_entity.id
_entity.type
_entity.pdbx_description
1 polymer ?
#
loop_
_entity_poly.entity_id
_entity_poly.type
_entity_poly.pdbx_seq_one_letter_code
_entity_poly.pdbx_strand_id
1 'polypeptide(L)'
;MTKNILIIGGSSDIGLEINNLATAEGHSVYATSRDEAVSNSYDNFIHLDPNQSLDALDDIPEDIHGLVYCPGTINLKSLQRLTLEDIKAEMEVNFYGAFNVIKKVLPNLKKNDGASVVLFSTVAANTGMPMHSSIAASKSALEGFAISLAAELAPRVAINCVAPSIVDTKLASHILSTDERKEASADRH
;
A
#
# COMPACT_ATOMS: atom_id res chain seq x y z
N MET A 1 21.26 12.89 -5.27
CA MET A 1 21.40 11.56 -5.92
C MET A 1 20.02 11.09 -6.34
N THR A 2 19.82 10.72 -7.58
CA THR A 2 18.58 10.11 -8.07
C THR A 2 18.40 8.74 -7.42
N LYS A 3 17.19 8.45 -6.94
CA LYS A 3 16.83 7.15 -6.32
C LYS A 3 15.85 6.41 -7.21
N ASN A 4 15.90 5.08 -7.20
CA ASN A 4 14.91 4.23 -7.83
C ASN A 4 13.82 3.88 -6.81
N ILE A 5 12.59 4.25 -7.08
CA ILE A 5 11.43 4.05 -6.19
C ILE A 5 10.40 3.18 -6.90
N LEU A 6 10.04 2.06 -6.30
CA LEU A 6 8.98 1.18 -6.78
C LEU A 6 7.67 1.47 -6.04
N ILE A 7 6.61 1.76 -6.79
CA ILE A 7 5.27 2.02 -6.24
C ILE A 7 4.32 0.93 -6.75
N ILE A 8 3.88 0.07 -5.85
CA ILE A 8 2.83 -0.91 -6.15
C ILE A 8 1.48 -0.21 -5.98
N GLY A 9 0.62 -0.30 -6.99
CA GLY A 9 -0.67 0.40 -7.01
C GLY A 9 -0.53 1.90 -7.24
N GLY A 10 0.38 2.29 -8.13
CA GLY A 10 0.63 3.70 -8.51
C GLY A 10 -0.60 4.43 -9.02
N SER A 11 -1.60 3.73 -9.58
CA SER A 11 -2.86 4.33 -10.06
C SER A 11 -3.87 4.65 -8.95
N SER A 12 -3.61 4.28 -7.70
CA SER A 12 -4.41 4.77 -6.56
C SER A 12 -4.14 6.26 -6.34
N ASP A 13 -5.09 6.99 -5.74
CA ASP A 13 -4.93 8.43 -5.51
C ASP A 13 -3.67 8.73 -4.69
N ILE A 14 -3.40 7.94 -3.64
CA ILE A 14 -2.18 8.06 -2.84
C ILE A 14 -0.94 7.70 -3.67
N GLY A 15 -0.99 6.60 -4.43
CA GLY A 15 0.14 6.15 -5.25
C GLY A 15 0.50 7.15 -6.34
N LEU A 16 -0.50 7.76 -6.98
CA LEU A 16 -0.31 8.79 -8.00
C LEU A 16 0.35 10.04 -7.40
N GLU A 17 -0.10 10.49 -6.23
CA GLU A 17 0.49 11.66 -5.58
C GLU A 17 1.94 11.40 -5.15
N ILE A 18 2.24 10.22 -4.64
CA ILE A 18 3.63 9.82 -4.31
C ILE A 18 4.49 9.79 -5.58
N ASN A 19 3.96 9.27 -6.70
CA ASN A 19 4.66 9.30 -7.98
C ASN A 19 5.00 10.74 -8.38
N ASN A 20 4.02 11.65 -8.34
CA ASN A 20 4.19 13.04 -8.72
C ASN A 20 5.26 13.73 -7.86
N LEU A 21 5.18 13.56 -6.55
CA LEU A 21 6.15 14.14 -5.60
C LEU A 21 7.57 13.60 -5.82
N ALA A 22 7.72 12.28 -5.94
CA ALA A 22 9.02 11.65 -6.11
C ALA A 22 9.67 12.03 -7.47
N THR A 23 8.87 12.10 -8.53
CA THR A 23 9.34 12.54 -9.85
C THR A 23 9.75 14.01 -9.83
N ALA A 24 8.97 14.88 -9.16
CA ALA A 24 9.30 16.29 -9.02
C ALA A 24 10.61 16.53 -8.24
N GLU A 25 10.96 15.63 -7.31
CA GLU A 25 12.26 15.62 -6.60
C GLU A 25 13.42 15.02 -7.43
N GLY A 26 13.16 14.59 -8.66
CA GLY A 26 14.17 14.07 -9.57
C GLY A 26 14.52 12.59 -9.33
N HIS A 27 13.61 11.82 -8.75
CA HIS A 27 13.77 10.38 -8.57
C HIS A 27 13.21 9.61 -9.78
N SER A 28 13.74 8.41 -10.03
CA SER A 28 13.21 7.48 -11.04
C SER A 28 12.11 6.63 -10.38
N VAL A 29 10.87 6.78 -10.84
CA VAL A 29 9.73 6.05 -10.28
C VAL A 29 9.31 4.93 -11.22
N TYR A 30 9.15 3.74 -10.68
CA TYR A 30 8.60 2.54 -11.32
C TYR A 30 7.23 2.29 -10.73
N ALA A 31 6.17 2.61 -11.47
CA ALA A 31 4.81 2.55 -10.98
C ALA A 31 4.06 1.35 -11.57
N THR A 32 3.36 0.60 -10.70
CA THR A 32 2.57 -0.53 -11.15
C THR A 32 1.09 -0.24 -11.10
N SER A 33 0.32 -0.82 -12.03
CA SER A 33 -1.14 -0.84 -12.01
C SER A 33 -1.68 -2.08 -12.69
N ARG A 34 -2.90 -2.48 -12.30
CA ARG A 34 -3.70 -3.50 -13.01
C ARG A 34 -4.38 -2.94 -14.25
N ASP A 35 -4.50 -1.62 -14.33
CA ASP A 35 -5.13 -0.91 -15.44
C ASP A 35 -4.05 -0.36 -16.38
N GLU A 36 -3.96 -0.94 -17.58
CA GLU A 36 -3.02 -0.51 -18.62
C GLU A 36 -3.37 0.87 -19.21
N ALA A 37 -4.62 1.32 -19.09
CA ALA A 37 -5.04 2.62 -19.64
C ALA A 37 -4.31 3.79 -18.99
N VAL A 38 -3.75 3.61 -17.80
CA VAL A 38 -2.99 4.65 -17.09
C VAL A 38 -1.49 4.66 -17.43
N SER A 39 -1.02 3.77 -18.30
CA SER A 39 0.41 3.60 -18.62
C SER A 39 1.09 4.90 -19.06
N ASN A 40 0.41 5.74 -19.83
CA ASN A 40 0.94 7.01 -20.32
C ASN A 40 1.13 8.08 -19.21
N SER A 41 0.69 7.81 -17.99
CA SER A 41 0.85 8.72 -16.85
C SER A 41 2.17 8.52 -16.10
N TYR A 42 3.00 7.57 -16.54
CA TYR A 42 4.23 7.18 -15.83
C TYR A 42 5.39 7.00 -16.80
N ASP A 43 6.58 7.46 -16.41
CA ASP A 43 7.80 7.28 -17.21
C ASP A 43 8.22 5.79 -17.26
N ASN A 44 8.04 5.06 -16.15
CA ASN A 44 8.30 3.62 -16.09
C ASN A 44 7.06 2.92 -15.53
N PHE A 45 6.19 2.48 -16.43
CA PHE A 45 4.96 1.75 -16.08
C PHE A 45 5.18 0.25 -16.14
N ILE A 46 4.60 -0.46 -15.17
CA ILE A 46 4.62 -1.93 -15.09
C ILE A 46 3.18 -2.40 -14.88
N HIS A 47 2.65 -3.20 -15.81
CA HIS A 47 1.37 -3.87 -15.61
C HIS A 47 1.53 -4.99 -14.58
N LEU A 48 0.85 -4.90 -13.44
CA LEU A 48 0.99 -5.85 -12.33
C LEU A 48 -0.27 -5.93 -11.48
N ASP A 49 -0.71 -7.15 -11.19
CA ASP A 49 -1.58 -7.48 -10.07
C ASP A 49 -0.74 -8.16 -8.98
N PRO A 50 -0.55 -7.55 -7.80
CA PRO A 50 0.31 -8.11 -6.74
C PRO A 50 -0.22 -9.44 -6.14
N ASN A 51 -1.45 -9.83 -6.46
CA ASN A 51 -2.06 -11.10 -6.05
C ASN A 51 -1.93 -12.20 -7.11
N GLN A 52 -1.24 -11.93 -8.22
CA GLN A 52 -0.95 -12.87 -9.30
C GLN A 52 0.54 -13.08 -9.48
N SER A 53 1.01 -13.39 -10.71
CA SER A 53 2.43 -13.49 -10.99
C SER A 53 3.14 -12.15 -10.76
N LEU A 54 4.33 -12.23 -10.15
CA LEU A 54 5.23 -11.09 -9.94
C LEU A 54 6.41 -11.08 -10.95
N ASP A 55 6.31 -11.82 -12.05
CA ASP A 55 7.40 -11.93 -13.05
C ASP A 55 7.72 -10.58 -13.68
N ALA A 56 6.73 -9.69 -13.83
CA ALA A 56 6.94 -8.33 -14.32
C ALA A 56 7.89 -7.49 -13.44
N LEU A 57 8.16 -7.91 -12.20
CA LEU A 57 9.15 -7.28 -11.32
C LEU A 57 10.57 -7.81 -11.54
N ASP A 58 10.80 -8.74 -12.44
CA ASP A 58 12.16 -9.20 -12.78
C ASP A 58 12.93 -8.15 -13.61
N ASP A 59 12.19 -7.26 -14.30
CA ASP A 59 12.77 -6.23 -15.16
C ASP A 59 12.99 -4.87 -14.46
N ILE A 60 12.73 -4.77 -13.13
CA ILE A 60 13.03 -3.55 -12.37
C ILE A 60 14.53 -3.38 -12.14
N PRO A 61 15.01 -2.16 -11.83
CA PRO A 61 16.42 -1.96 -11.48
C PRO A 61 16.89 -2.87 -10.35
N GLU A 62 18.14 -3.30 -10.46
CA GLU A 62 18.75 -4.13 -9.42
C GLU A 62 18.86 -3.40 -8.06
N ASP A 63 18.93 -2.08 -8.07
CA ASP A 63 19.10 -1.21 -6.90
C ASP A 63 17.83 -0.39 -6.64
N ILE A 64 16.91 -0.91 -5.83
CA ILE A 64 15.70 -0.21 -5.39
C ILE A 64 15.98 0.46 -4.04
N HIS A 65 15.76 1.78 -3.96
CA HIS A 65 15.98 2.59 -2.77
C HIS A 65 14.70 2.75 -1.92
N GLY A 66 13.54 2.64 -2.57
CA GLY A 66 12.24 2.76 -1.90
C GLY A 66 11.21 1.83 -2.51
N LEU A 67 10.42 1.20 -1.64
CA LEU A 67 9.23 0.45 -2.02
C LEU A 67 8.02 1.06 -1.30
N VAL A 68 6.99 1.39 -2.05
CA VAL A 68 5.69 1.83 -1.49
C VAL A 68 4.62 0.84 -1.92
N TYR A 69 3.89 0.27 -0.95
CA TYR A 69 2.78 -0.63 -1.24
C TYR A 69 1.45 0.07 -0.95
N CYS A 70 0.75 0.52 -2.01
CA CYS A 70 -0.50 1.26 -1.94
C CYS A 70 -1.78 0.41 -2.10
N PRO A 71 -1.77 -0.85 -2.63
CA PRO A 71 -3.01 -1.58 -2.77
C PRO A 71 -3.74 -1.77 -1.44
N GLY A 72 -5.05 -1.64 -1.48
CA GLY A 72 -5.90 -1.82 -0.32
C GLY A 72 -7.36 -1.92 -0.72
N THR A 73 -8.16 -2.42 0.20
CA THR A 73 -9.61 -2.54 0.10
C THR A 73 -10.26 -1.97 1.34
N ILE A 74 -11.54 -1.61 1.24
CA ILE A 74 -12.40 -1.24 2.37
C ILE A 74 -13.72 -1.97 2.22
N ASN A 75 -13.96 -2.97 3.08
CA ASN A 75 -15.21 -3.72 3.12
C ASN A 75 -15.85 -3.58 4.52
N LEU A 76 -16.79 -2.65 4.64
CA LEU A 76 -17.43 -2.35 5.92
C LEU A 76 -18.70 -3.19 6.08
N LYS A 77 -18.63 -4.22 6.91
CA LYS A 77 -19.74 -5.12 7.22
C LYS A 77 -19.86 -5.39 8.71
N SER A 78 -21.11 -5.49 9.21
CA SER A 78 -21.33 -6.03 10.56
C SER A 78 -20.92 -7.51 10.62
N LEU A 79 -20.52 -8.01 11.80
CA LEU A 79 -20.12 -9.41 11.99
C LEU A 79 -21.16 -10.42 11.46
N GLN A 80 -22.47 -10.09 11.59
CA GLN A 80 -23.55 -10.96 11.10
C GLN A 80 -23.59 -11.09 9.56
N ARG A 81 -23.05 -10.11 8.83
CA ARG A 81 -23.05 -10.06 7.37
C ARG A 81 -21.67 -10.39 6.77
N LEU A 82 -20.66 -10.44 7.62
CA LEU A 82 -19.28 -10.73 7.22
C LEU A 82 -19.12 -12.22 6.97
N THR A 83 -18.56 -12.59 5.83
CA THR A 83 -18.26 -13.97 5.47
C THR A 83 -16.77 -14.26 5.61
N LEU A 84 -16.40 -15.54 5.64
CA LEU A 84 -14.99 -15.95 5.62
C LEU A 84 -14.30 -15.53 4.32
N GLU A 85 -15.03 -15.53 3.22
CA GLU A 85 -14.57 -15.09 1.91
C GLU A 85 -14.22 -13.59 1.90
N ASP A 86 -15.03 -12.76 2.57
CA ASP A 86 -14.73 -11.34 2.76
C ASP A 86 -13.40 -11.15 3.50
N ILE A 87 -13.18 -11.89 4.58
CA ILE A 87 -11.93 -11.82 5.36
C ILE A 87 -10.74 -12.27 4.53
N LYS A 88 -10.87 -13.37 3.78
CA LYS A 88 -9.81 -13.87 2.90
C LYS A 88 -9.46 -12.84 1.81
N ALA A 89 -10.45 -12.23 1.18
CA ALA A 89 -10.23 -11.22 0.15
C ALA A 89 -9.51 -9.99 0.70
N GLU A 90 -9.86 -9.54 1.91
CA GLU A 90 -9.17 -8.45 2.59
C GLU A 90 -7.71 -8.83 2.93
N MET A 91 -7.48 -10.04 3.44
CA MET A 91 -6.13 -10.54 3.72
C MET A 91 -5.30 -10.64 2.46
N GLU A 92 -5.89 -11.10 1.34
CA GLU A 92 -5.20 -11.28 0.07
C GLU A 92 -4.61 -9.95 -0.43
N VAL A 93 -5.42 -8.89 -0.48
CA VAL A 93 -4.98 -7.60 -1.00
C VAL A 93 -4.11 -6.85 0.00
N ASN A 94 -4.55 -6.78 1.28
CA ASN A 94 -3.92 -5.90 2.26
C ASN A 94 -2.66 -6.49 2.90
N PHE A 95 -2.52 -7.83 2.94
CA PHE A 95 -1.40 -8.50 3.60
C PHE A 95 -0.60 -9.41 2.67
N TYR A 96 -1.21 -10.43 2.05
CA TYR A 96 -0.46 -11.40 1.26
C TYR A 96 0.20 -10.77 0.02
N GLY A 97 -0.48 -9.85 -0.65
CA GLY A 97 0.11 -9.09 -1.76
C GLY A 97 1.34 -8.30 -1.32
N ALA A 98 1.27 -7.61 -0.16
CA ALA A 98 2.42 -6.87 0.39
C ALA A 98 3.58 -7.83 0.75
N PHE A 99 3.28 -8.95 1.41
CA PHE A 99 4.27 -9.96 1.74
C PHE A 99 4.98 -10.50 0.50
N ASN A 100 4.23 -10.89 -0.53
CA ASN A 100 4.78 -11.46 -1.76
C ASN A 100 5.68 -10.46 -2.50
N VAL A 101 5.22 -9.21 -2.63
CA VAL A 101 5.99 -8.14 -3.27
C VAL A 101 7.29 -7.86 -2.50
N ILE A 102 7.22 -7.67 -1.17
CA ILE A 102 8.41 -7.40 -0.37
C ILE A 102 9.41 -8.56 -0.50
N LYS A 103 8.95 -9.80 -0.41
CA LYS A 103 9.78 -10.99 -0.57
C LYS A 103 10.47 -11.03 -1.94
N LYS A 104 9.75 -10.68 -3.02
CA LYS A 104 10.25 -10.65 -4.40
C LYS A 104 11.35 -9.62 -4.58
N VAL A 105 11.13 -8.37 -4.07
CA VAL A 105 12.07 -7.25 -4.29
C VAL A 105 13.10 -7.06 -3.17
N LEU A 106 13.08 -7.88 -2.13
CA LEU A 106 14.03 -7.78 -1.02
C LEU A 106 15.51 -7.84 -1.46
N PRO A 107 15.92 -8.67 -2.43
CA PRO A 107 17.29 -8.65 -2.94
C PRO A 107 17.70 -7.29 -3.52
N ASN A 108 16.78 -6.61 -4.22
CA ASN A 108 17.00 -5.29 -4.82
C ASN A 108 17.13 -4.20 -3.76
N LEU A 109 16.27 -4.24 -2.71
CA LEU A 109 16.34 -3.32 -1.57
C LEU A 109 17.65 -3.46 -0.80
N LYS A 110 18.11 -4.70 -0.58
CA LYS A 110 19.35 -4.99 0.16
C LYS A 110 20.64 -4.55 -0.56
N LYS A 111 20.57 -4.15 -1.83
CA LYS A 111 21.73 -3.56 -2.54
C LYS A 111 22.02 -2.12 -2.11
N ASN A 112 21.07 -1.47 -1.45
CA ASN A 112 21.21 -0.09 -0.96
C ASN A 112 21.18 -0.05 0.57
N ASP A 113 22.21 0.49 1.19
CA ASP A 113 22.16 0.81 2.60
C ASP A 113 21.23 2.01 2.82
N GLY A 114 20.23 1.83 3.72
CA GLY A 114 19.21 2.84 3.97
C GLY A 114 18.02 2.81 3.00
N ALA A 115 17.81 1.70 2.28
CA ALA A 115 16.56 1.49 1.55
C ALA A 115 15.37 1.50 2.52
N SER A 116 14.19 1.89 2.01
CA SER A 116 12.98 2.04 2.84
C SER A 116 11.76 1.38 2.19
N VAL A 117 10.94 0.75 3.02
CA VAL A 117 9.62 0.24 2.64
C VAL A 117 8.56 1.02 3.40
N VAL A 118 7.51 1.45 2.69
CA VAL A 118 6.34 2.11 3.25
C VAL A 118 5.10 1.29 2.95
N LEU A 119 4.38 0.95 4.01
CA LEU A 119 3.11 0.22 3.98
C LEU A 119 1.99 1.11 4.52
N PHE A 120 0.76 0.90 4.08
CA PHE A 120 -0.41 1.63 4.55
C PHE A 120 -1.30 0.75 5.41
N SER A 121 -1.42 1.11 6.70
CA SER A 121 -2.39 0.58 7.65
C SER A 121 -3.61 1.49 7.76
N THR A 122 -4.23 1.53 8.90
CA THR A 122 -5.37 2.38 9.25
C THR A 122 -5.44 2.57 10.77
N VAL A 123 -5.89 3.74 11.23
CA VAL A 123 -6.18 3.96 12.67
C VAL A 123 -7.18 2.93 13.22
N ALA A 124 -8.08 2.40 12.38
CA ALA A 124 -9.05 1.38 12.78
C ALA A 124 -8.41 0.07 13.27
N ALA A 125 -7.14 -0.19 12.90
CA ALA A 125 -6.41 -1.37 13.38
C ALA A 125 -6.17 -1.34 14.89
N ASN A 126 -6.04 -0.13 15.47
CA ASN A 126 -5.67 0.09 16.87
C ASN A 126 -6.80 0.72 17.72
N THR A 127 -7.75 1.45 17.12
CA THR A 127 -8.78 2.18 17.86
C THR A 127 -10.11 1.46 17.97
N GLY A 128 -10.34 0.43 17.15
CA GLY A 128 -11.63 -0.29 17.10
C GLY A 128 -12.77 0.57 16.56
N MET A 129 -13.24 0.26 15.36
CA MET A 129 -14.34 0.97 14.72
C MET A 129 -15.47 0.01 14.34
N PRO A 130 -16.76 0.40 14.49
CA PRO A 130 -17.88 -0.43 14.07
C PRO A 130 -17.77 -0.83 12.59
N MET A 131 -18.09 -2.08 12.26
CA MET A 131 -18.07 -2.67 10.90
C MET A 131 -16.67 -2.78 10.24
N HIS A 132 -15.58 -2.50 10.97
CA HIS A 132 -14.21 -2.54 10.42
C HIS A 132 -13.45 -3.83 10.76
N SER A 133 -14.10 -4.87 11.29
CA SER A 133 -13.40 -6.05 11.83
C SER A 133 -12.51 -6.77 10.80
N SER A 134 -12.92 -6.88 9.54
CA SER A 134 -12.11 -7.53 8.49
C SER A 134 -10.89 -6.68 8.10
N ILE A 135 -11.12 -5.41 7.80
CA ILE A 135 -10.03 -4.51 7.42
C ILE A 135 -9.05 -4.27 8.59
N ALA A 136 -9.58 -4.10 9.81
CA ALA A 136 -8.74 -3.96 10.99
C ALA A 136 -7.86 -5.19 11.21
N ALA A 137 -8.40 -6.40 11.07
CA ALA A 137 -7.64 -7.64 11.20
C ALA A 137 -6.51 -7.74 10.15
N SER A 138 -6.80 -7.45 8.86
CA SER A 138 -5.79 -7.53 7.81
C SER A 138 -4.70 -6.46 7.95
N LYS A 139 -5.05 -5.25 8.37
CA LYS A 139 -4.09 -4.17 8.60
C LYS A 139 -3.28 -4.36 9.88
N SER A 140 -3.86 -4.94 10.95
CA SER A 140 -3.09 -5.35 12.14
C SER A 140 -2.09 -6.46 11.82
N ALA A 141 -2.44 -7.42 10.95
CA ALA A 141 -1.49 -8.42 10.45
C ALA A 141 -0.32 -7.76 9.72
N LEU A 142 -0.60 -6.76 8.87
CA LEU A 142 0.42 -5.99 8.16
C LEU A 142 1.34 -5.21 9.12
N GLU A 143 0.79 -4.59 10.17
CA GLU A 143 1.56 -3.87 11.20
C GLU A 143 2.49 -4.82 11.97
N GLY A 144 1.96 -5.96 12.44
CA GLY A 144 2.76 -6.97 13.14
C GLY A 144 3.90 -7.52 12.27
N PHE A 145 3.62 -7.75 10.98
CA PHE A 145 4.63 -8.13 9.99
C PHE A 145 5.68 -7.04 9.82
N ALA A 146 5.27 -5.78 9.66
CA ALA A 146 6.16 -4.64 9.48
C ALA A 146 7.13 -4.48 10.68
N ILE A 147 6.63 -4.59 11.90
CA ILE A 147 7.44 -4.50 13.13
C ILE A 147 8.51 -5.61 13.16
N SER A 148 8.11 -6.85 12.89
CA SER A 148 9.03 -7.99 12.90
C SER A 148 10.08 -7.89 11.79
N LEU A 149 9.64 -7.48 10.59
CA LEU A 149 10.52 -7.33 9.44
C LEU A 149 11.51 -6.16 9.63
N ALA A 150 11.07 -5.07 10.27
CA ALA A 150 11.96 -3.96 10.63
C ALA A 150 13.10 -4.42 11.55
N ALA A 151 12.80 -5.23 12.56
CA ALA A 151 13.81 -5.79 13.46
C ALA A 151 14.78 -6.74 12.73
N GLU A 152 14.28 -7.53 11.77
CA GLU A 152 15.11 -8.47 10.99
C GLU A 152 16.04 -7.75 10.01
N LEU A 153 15.57 -6.66 9.37
CA LEU A 153 16.28 -6.01 8.28
C LEU A 153 17.13 -4.81 8.70
N ALA A 154 17.01 -4.35 9.97
CA ALA A 154 17.82 -3.26 10.49
C ALA A 154 19.31 -3.62 10.50
N PRO A 155 20.22 -2.65 10.27
CA PRO A 155 19.95 -1.26 9.90
C PRO A 155 19.85 -1.04 8.38
N ARG A 156 19.88 -2.09 7.58
CA ARG A 156 20.05 -2.03 6.12
C ARG A 156 18.79 -1.54 5.40
N VAL A 157 17.61 -2.03 5.79
CA VAL A 157 16.33 -1.65 5.19
C VAL A 157 15.37 -1.18 6.29
N ALA A 158 14.89 0.05 6.19
CA ALA A 158 13.87 0.57 7.08
C ALA A 158 12.47 0.12 6.63
N ILE A 159 11.65 -0.34 7.57
CA ILE A 159 10.25 -0.71 7.31
C ILE A 159 9.35 0.23 8.11
N ASN A 160 8.46 0.93 7.42
CA ASN A 160 7.54 1.89 8.03
C ASN A 160 6.10 1.55 7.67
N CYS A 161 5.21 1.80 8.62
CA CYS A 161 3.78 1.63 8.41
C CYS A 161 3.07 2.94 8.73
N VAL A 162 2.38 3.51 7.75
CA VAL A 162 1.57 4.72 7.90
C VAL A 162 0.13 4.29 8.16
N ALA A 163 -0.44 4.72 9.28
CA ALA A 163 -1.82 4.42 9.67
C ALA A 163 -2.70 5.68 9.52
N PRO A 164 -3.18 6.00 8.33
CA PRO A 164 -4.03 7.17 8.15
C PRO A 164 -5.40 6.95 8.78
N SER A 165 -6.06 8.05 9.08
CA SER A 165 -7.49 8.09 9.21
C SER A 165 -8.13 8.04 7.82
N ILE A 166 -9.37 8.52 7.70
CA ILE A 166 -10.04 8.57 6.40
C ILE A 166 -9.37 9.64 5.52
N VAL A 167 -8.99 9.24 4.31
CA VAL A 167 -8.40 10.13 3.30
C VAL A 167 -9.40 10.25 2.16
N ASP A 168 -9.63 11.47 1.66
CA ASP A 168 -10.56 11.73 0.54
C ASP A 168 -9.94 11.16 -0.75
N THR A 169 -10.33 9.94 -1.07
CA THR A 169 -9.86 9.15 -2.21
C THR A 169 -11.03 8.45 -2.88
N LYS A 170 -10.82 7.99 -4.12
CA LYS A 170 -11.82 7.17 -4.82
C LYS A 170 -12.24 5.95 -4.01
N LEU A 171 -11.29 5.33 -3.30
CA LEU A 171 -11.55 4.18 -2.42
C LEU A 171 -12.50 4.53 -1.28
N ALA A 172 -12.40 5.73 -0.71
CA ALA A 172 -13.24 6.21 0.38
C ALA A 172 -14.51 6.94 -0.08
N SER A 173 -14.71 7.15 -1.39
CA SER A 173 -15.81 7.98 -1.93
C SER A 173 -17.21 7.57 -1.46
N HIS A 174 -17.45 6.27 -1.28
CA HIS A 174 -18.74 5.77 -0.80
C HIS A 174 -18.98 6.10 0.69
N ILE A 175 -17.91 6.29 1.48
CA ILE A 175 -17.97 6.70 2.89
C ILE A 175 -18.17 8.21 2.98
N LEU A 176 -17.50 8.97 2.11
CA LEU A 176 -17.47 10.44 2.06
C LEU A 176 -18.45 11.02 1.02
N SER A 177 -19.57 10.33 0.78
CA SER A 177 -20.47 10.62 -0.34
C SER A 177 -21.33 11.89 -0.17
N THR A 178 -21.41 12.48 1.03
CA THR A 178 -22.10 13.74 1.30
C THR A 178 -21.28 14.65 2.19
N ASP A 179 -21.56 15.96 2.17
CA ASP A 179 -20.85 16.94 2.99
C ASP A 179 -21.04 16.66 4.49
N GLU A 180 -22.24 16.25 4.91
CA GLU A 180 -22.50 15.88 6.30
C GLU A 180 -21.64 14.68 6.75
N ARG A 181 -21.39 13.71 5.86
CA ARG A 181 -20.51 12.57 6.15
C ARG A 181 -19.05 12.98 6.22
N LYS A 182 -18.62 13.93 5.39
CA LYS A 182 -17.28 14.51 5.45
C LYS A 182 -17.05 15.24 6.76
N GLU A 183 -18.00 16.12 7.16
CA GLU A 183 -17.96 16.83 8.44
C GLU A 183 -17.96 15.87 9.63
N ALA A 184 -18.88 14.89 9.65
CA ALA A 184 -18.92 13.89 10.72
C ALA A 184 -17.67 13.01 10.78
N SER A 185 -16.93 12.88 9.69
CA SER A 185 -15.64 12.19 9.67
C SER A 185 -14.52 13.07 10.21
N ALA A 186 -14.54 14.37 9.89
CA ALA A 186 -13.57 15.35 10.40
C ALA A 186 -13.70 15.54 11.91
N ASP A 187 -14.92 15.57 12.44
CA ASP A 187 -15.21 15.73 13.87
C ASP A 187 -14.73 14.56 14.75
N ARG A 188 -14.41 13.41 14.14
CA ARG A 188 -13.90 12.23 14.85
C ARG A 188 -12.38 12.23 15.02
N HIS A 189 -11.70 13.18 14.45
CA HIS A 189 -10.24 13.31 14.41
C HIS A 189 -9.78 14.67 14.85
#